data_7452114bf53b96677d334a569c765ffd
#
_entry.id   7452114bf53b96677d334a569c765ffd
#
_cell.length_a   1.000
_cell.length_b   1.000
_cell.length_c   1.000
_cell.angle_alpha   90.00
_cell.angle_beta   90.00
_cell.angle_gamma   90.00
#
_symmetry.space_group_name_H-M   'P 1'
#
loop_
_entity.id
_entity.type
_entity.pdbx_description
1 polymer ?
#
loop_
_entity_poly.entity_id
_entity_poly.type
_entity_poly.pdbx_seq_one_letter_code
_entity_poly.pdbx_strand_id
1 'polypeptide(L)'
;MYRSHVLVCGGTGCTSSGSQKIMEKLKEELAKQGLTDEVAVVQTGCHGLCALGPIMIVYPDAAFYSMVKEEDIPEIVSEHLLKRRVVKRLLYQETVTPAGVKALIDTDSYKKQHRIALRNGGPINPESNQEYIGTHGNEAPRKACKGVAP
;
A
#
# COMPACT_ATOMS: atom_id res chain seq x y z
N MET A 1 10.54 13.77 7.98
CA MET A 1 10.18 13.33 6.60
C MET A 1 10.47 11.84 6.52
N TYR A 2 9.47 11.02 6.19
CA TYR A 2 9.64 9.57 6.13
C TYR A 2 10.46 9.16 4.90
N ARG A 3 11.41 8.24 5.08
CA ARG A 3 12.21 7.66 4.00
C ARG A 3 11.52 6.48 3.30
N SER A 4 10.57 5.86 3.99
CA SER A 4 9.81 4.72 3.45
C SER A 4 8.35 4.82 3.88
N HIS A 5 7.46 4.32 3.03
CA HIS A 5 6.03 4.21 3.32
C HIS A 5 5.62 2.76 3.16
N VAL A 6 4.98 2.23 4.17
CA VAL A 6 4.40 0.89 4.16
C VAL A 6 2.89 1.02 4.07
N LEU A 7 2.35 0.67 2.92
CA LEU A 7 0.91 0.68 2.66
C LEU A 7 0.33 -0.69 2.99
N VAL A 8 -0.62 -0.75 3.90
CA VAL A 8 -1.33 -1.98 4.27
C VAL A 8 -2.77 -1.89 3.81
N CYS A 9 -3.24 -2.87 3.06
CA CYS A 9 -4.60 -2.89 2.55
C CYS A 9 -5.63 -3.00 3.68
N GLY A 10 -6.51 -2.01 3.77
CA GLY A 10 -7.63 -1.94 4.71
C GLY A 10 -8.97 -2.39 4.14
N GLY A 11 -8.99 -2.97 2.93
CA GLY A 11 -10.20 -3.53 2.34
C GLY A 11 -10.75 -4.69 3.18
N THR A 12 -12.08 -4.91 3.13
CA THR A 12 -12.80 -5.90 3.96
C THR A 12 -12.17 -7.29 3.93
N GLY A 13 -11.76 -7.79 2.75
CA GLY A 13 -11.11 -9.10 2.62
C GLY A 13 -9.76 -9.17 3.35
N CYS A 14 -8.93 -8.14 3.23
CA CYS A 14 -7.65 -8.08 3.95
C CYS A 14 -7.85 -7.92 5.46
N THR A 15 -8.84 -7.13 5.89
CA THR A 15 -9.19 -6.97 7.30
C THR A 15 -9.65 -8.29 7.91
N SER A 16 -10.53 -9.02 7.21
CA SER A 16 -10.96 -10.37 7.64
C SER A 16 -9.79 -11.37 7.70
N SER A 17 -8.77 -11.18 6.87
CA SER A 17 -7.56 -12.01 6.87
C SER A 17 -6.48 -11.52 7.84
N GLY A 18 -6.77 -10.53 8.70
CA GLY A 18 -5.89 -10.11 9.79
C GLY A 18 -4.97 -8.93 9.49
N SER A 19 -5.25 -8.09 8.45
CA SER A 19 -4.39 -6.94 8.13
C SER A 19 -4.24 -5.93 9.28
N GLN A 20 -5.22 -5.83 10.17
CA GLN A 20 -5.14 -4.98 11.36
C GLN A 20 -4.05 -5.44 12.32
N LYS A 21 -4.00 -6.75 12.61
CA LYS A 21 -2.95 -7.33 13.47
C LYS A 21 -1.56 -7.16 12.87
N ILE A 22 -1.47 -7.31 11.53
CA ILE A 22 -0.23 -7.04 10.79
C ILE A 22 0.22 -5.60 10.99
N MET A 23 -0.69 -4.62 10.92
CA MET A 23 -0.36 -3.21 11.16
C MET A 23 0.10 -2.95 12.60
N GLU A 24 -0.56 -3.53 13.58
CA GLU A 24 -0.18 -3.42 14.99
C GLU A 24 1.21 -4.00 15.21
N LYS A 25 1.44 -5.22 14.72
CA LYS A 25 2.73 -5.89 14.80
C LYS A 25 3.84 -5.13 14.09
N LEU A 26 3.54 -4.54 12.92
CA LEU A 26 4.48 -3.72 12.18
C LEU A 26 4.90 -2.48 12.98
N LYS A 27 3.96 -1.77 13.61
CA LYS A 27 4.24 -0.63 14.48
C LYS A 27 5.09 -1.01 15.69
N GLU A 28 4.80 -2.16 16.32
CA GLU A 28 5.61 -2.68 17.43
C GLU A 28 7.05 -2.97 17.00
N GLU A 29 7.23 -3.67 15.88
CA GLU A 29 8.58 -4.02 15.39
C GLU A 29 9.37 -2.79 14.94
N LEU A 30 8.70 -1.80 14.30
CA LEU A 30 9.33 -0.51 13.97
C LEU A 30 9.79 0.23 15.23
N ALA A 31 8.99 0.23 16.29
CA ALA A 31 9.36 0.85 17.56
C ALA A 31 10.58 0.14 18.19
N LYS A 32 10.62 -1.20 18.17
CA LYS A 32 11.77 -1.98 18.68
C LYS A 32 13.07 -1.67 17.93
N GLN A 33 12.97 -1.42 16.62
CA GLN A 33 14.12 -1.11 15.76
C GLN A 33 14.45 0.39 15.69
N GLY A 34 13.69 1.25 16.38
CA GLY A 34 13.89 2.70 16.36
C GLY A 34 13.58 3.36 15.02
N LEU A 35 12.70 2.74 14.20
CA LEU A 35 12.36 3.21 12.85
C LEU A 35 11.04 4.00 12.77
N THR A 36 10.41 4.30 13.89
CA THR A 36 9.08 4.94 13.93
C THR A 36 9.04 6.30 13.23
N ASP A 37 10.12 7.08 13.31
CA ASP A 37 10.20 8.41 12.68
C ASP A 37 10.69 8.36 11.22
N GLU A 38 11.14 7.20 10.77
CA GLU A 38 11.68 7.00 9.43
C GLU A 38 10.70 6.29 8.48
N VAL A 39 9.78 5.50 9.02
CA VAL A 39 8.85 4.66 8.25
C VAL A 39 7.42 5.01 8.59
N ALA A 40 6.67 5.49 7.60
CA ALA A 40 5.23 5.70 7.74
C ALA A 40 4.45 4.41 7.46
N VAL A 41 3.57 4.03 8.38
CA VAL A 41 2.62 2.92 8.18
C VAL A 41 1.26 3.52 7.88
N VAL A 42 0.74 3.26 6.69
CA VAL A 42 -0.50 3.83 6.18
C VAL A 42 -1.50 2.71 5.87
N GLN A 43 -2.69 2.81 6.44
CA GLN A 43 -3.80 1.97 6.02
C GLN A 43 -4.42 2.57 4.75
N THR A 44 -4.48 1.77 3.69
CA THR A 44 -5.03 2.23 2.41
C THR A 44 -6.42 1.63 2.16
N GLY A 45 -7.08 2.13 1.12
CA GLY A 45 -8.27 1.49 0.56
C GLY A 45 -7.98 0.12 -0.06
N CYS A 46 -8.99 -0.49 -0.65
CA CYS A 46 -8.87 -1.81 -1.26
C CYS A 46 -8.09 -1.77 -2.58
N HIS A 47 -7.08 -2.63 -2.71
CA HIS A 47 -6.32 -2.81 -3.96
C HIS A 47 -7.04 -3.66 -5.00
N GLY A 48 -8.14 -4.34 -4.64
CA GLY A 48 -8.91 -5.19 -5.55
C GLY A 48 -8.37 -6.61 -5.72
N LEU A 49 -7.35 -7.00 -4.98
CA LEU A 49 -6.68 -8.31 -5.06
C LEU A 49 -6.92 -9.13 -3.79
N CYS A 50 -8.18 -9.27 -3.36
CA CYS A 50 -8.54 -9.89 -2.09
C CYS A 50 -8.07 -11.34 -1.93
N ALA A 51 -7.95 -12.09 -3.04
CA ALA A 51 -7.42 -13.45 -3.03
C ALA A 51 -5.94 -13.54 -2.61
N LEU A 52 -5.22 -12.43 -2.67
CA LEU A 52 -3.80 -12.30 -2.30
C LEU A 52 -3.61 -11.66 -0.91
N GLY A 53 -4.69 -11.40 -0.22
CA GLY A 53 -4.66 -10.74 1.11
C GLY A 53 -4.12 -11.64 2.23
N PRO A 54 -3.59 -11.02 3.27
CA PRO A 54 -3.28 -9.60 3.46
C PRO A 54 -2.18 -9.07 2.55
N ILE A 55 -2.36 -7.82 2.06
CA ILE A 55 -1.46 -7.19 1.10
C ILE A 55 -0.71 -6.04 1.78
N MET A 56 0.58 -5.95 1.47
CA MET A 56 1.44 -4.86 1.90
C MET A 56 2.32 -4.37 0.74
N ILE A 57 2.44 -3.05 0.57
CA ILE A 57 3.34 -2.45 -0.43
C ILE A 57 4.33 -1.55 0.29
N VAL A 58 5.61 -1.69 -0.05
CA VAL A 58 6.69 -0.89 0.54
C VAL A 58 7.29 0.02 -0.52
N TYR A 59 7.24 1.33 -0.27
CA TYR A 59 7.89 2.36 -1.08
C TYR A 59 9.20 2.84 -0.41
N PRO A 60 10.22 3.23 -1.22
CA PRO A 60 10.19 3.53 -2.66
C PRO A 60 10.33 2.31 -3.58
N ASP A 61 10.69 1.13 -3.06
CA ASP A 61 11.02 -0.04 -3.89
C ASP A 61 9.80 -0.62 -4.63
N ALA A 62 8.58 -0.14 -4.32
CA ALA A 62 7.31 -0.64 -4.83
C ALA A 62 7.13 -2.16 -4.63
N ALA A 63 7.78 -2.71 -3.59
CA ALA A 63 7.73 -4.13 -3.29
C ALA A 63 6.33 -4.54 -2.84
N PHE A 64 5.68 -5.37 -3.64
CA PHE A 64 4.34 -5.86 -3.38
C PHE A 64 4.39 -7.23 -2.71
N TYR A 65 4.08 -7.25 -1.43
CA TYR A 65 3.98 -8.46 -0.62
C TYR A 65 2.54 -8.97 -0.56
N SER A 66 2.36 -10.26 -0.76
CA SER A 66 1.07 -10.94 -0.73
C SER A 66 1.03 -12.01 0.35
N MET A 67 -0.16 -12.33 0.84
CA MET A 67 -0.41 -13.35 1.87
C MET A 67 0.48 -13.18 3.12
N VAL A 68 0.73 -11.91 3.49
CA VAL A 68 1.60 -11.56 4.62
C VAL A 68 0.97 -12.03 5.93
N LYS A 69 1.77 -12.63 6.79
CA LYS A 69 1.37 -13.07 8.12
C LYS A 69 2.07 -12.26 9.21
N GLU A 70 1.56 -12.31 10.43
CA GLU A 70 2.17 -11.64 11.58
C GLU A 70 3.62 -12.11 11.81
N GLU A 71 3.88 -13.40 11.57
CA GLU A 71 5.21 -14.02 11.71
C GLU A 71 6.26 -13.52 10.69
N ASP A 72 5.80 -12.94 9.57
CA ASP A 72 6.68 -12.38 8.53
C ASP A 72 7.16 -10.96 8.85
N ILE A 73 6.47 -10.26 9.75
CA ILE A 73 6.73 -8.85 10.04
C ILE A 73 8.14 -8.58 10.57
N PRO A 74 8.68 -9.35 11.53
CA PRO A 74 10.05 -9.15 11.99
C PRO A 74 11.09 -9.27 10.86
N GLU A 75 10.90 -10.19 9.92
CA GLU A 75 11.78 -10.34 8.75
C GLU A 75 11.66 -9.16 7.80
N ILE A 76 10.44 -8.71 7.48
CA ILE A 76 10.22 -7.54 6.63
C ILE A 76 10.87 -6.30 7.24
N VAL A 77 10.72 -6.07 8.54
CA VAL A 77 11.30 -4.91 9.21
C VAL A 77 12.83 -4.99 9.20
N SER A 78 13.41 -6.13 9.59
CA SER A 78 14.87 -6.29 9.70
C SER A 78 15.57 -6.34 8.35
N GLU A 79 15.02 -7.01 7.35
CA GLU A 79 15.66 -7.16 6.05
C GLU A 79 15.30 -6.02 5.10
N HIS A 80 14.01 -5.71 4.94
CA HIS A 80 13.60 -4.71 3.95
C HIS A 80 13.69 -3.30 4.49
N LEU A 81 13.08 -3.01 5.65
CA LEU A 81 13.02 -1.62 6.14
C LEU A 81 14.32 -1.17 6.76
N LEU A 82 15.07 -2.03 7.44
CA LEU A 82 16.36 -1.69 8.05
C LEU A 82 17.53 -1.83 7.05
N LYS A 83 17.66 -3.00 6.39
CA LYS A 83 18.81 -3.34 5.52
C LYS A 83 18.57 -3.10 4.04
N ARG A 84 17.37 -2.67 3.64
CA ARG A 84 16.96 -2.42 2.25
C ARG A 84 17.09 -3.65 1.33
N ARG A 85 16.86 -4.83 1.88
CA ARG A 85 16.88 -6.11 1.14
C ARG A 85 15.47 -6.67 1.05
N VAL A 86 14.88 -6.61 -0.12
CA VAL A 86 13.51 -7.10 -0.37
C VAL A 86 13.40 -8.59 -0.04
N VAL A 87 12.36 -8.98 0.71
CA VAL A 87 12.09 -10.36 1.10
C VAL A 87 11.42 -11.10 -0.06
N LYS A 88 12.21 -11.73 -0.92
CA LYS A 88 11.77 -12.30 -2.21
C LYS A 88 10.67 -13.35 -2.07
N ARG A 89 10.65 -14.14 -0.98
CA ARG A 89 9.65 -15.21 -0.78
C ARG A 89 8.21 -14.71 -0.62
N LEU A 90 8.05 -13.45 -0.19
CA LEU A 90 6.75 -12.81 0.05
C LEU A 90 6.26 -11.98 -1.14
N LEU A 91 7.12 -11.76 -2.13
CA LEU A 91 6.75 -10.98 -3.31
C LEU A 91 5.68 -11.70 -4.13
N TYR A 92 4.73 -10.92 -4.60
CA TYR A 92 3.77 -11.41 -5.57
C TYR A 92 4.47 -11.74 -6.90
N GLN A 93 4.27 -12.96 -7.39
CA GLN A 93 5.05 -13.51 -8.53
C GLN A 93 4.96 -12.66 -9.80
N GLU A 94 3.82 -12.06 -10.11
CA GLU A 94 3.68 -11.19 -11.28
C GLU A 94 4.51 -9.90 -11.20
N THR A 95 4.95 -9.51 -9.99
CA THR A 95 5.81 -8.34 -9.79
C THR A 95 7.30 -8.67 -9.85
N VAL A 96 7.66 -9.96 -9.87
CA VAL A 96 9.06 -10.40 -9.91
C VAL A 96 9.52 -10.53 -11.37
N THR A 97 10.60 -9.82 -11.71
CA THR A 97 11.22 -9.90 -13.03
C THR A 97 12.71 -10.17 -12.88
N PRO A 98 13.40 -10.69 -13.92
CA PRO A 98 14.86 -10.85 -13.89
C PRO A 98 15.61 -9.53 -13.65
N ALA A 99 15.01 -8.40 -14.03
CA ALA A 99 15.57 -7.06 -13.87
C ALA A 99 15.25 -6.39 -12.53
N GLY A 100 14.38 -7.01 -11.68
CA GLY A 100 13.97 -6.43 -10.39
C GLY A 100 12.48 -6.60 -10.09
N VAL A 101 11.95 -5.72 -9.27
CA VAL A 101 10.53 -5.71 -8.86
C VAL A 101 9.76 -4.69 -9.68
N LYS A 102 8.69 -5.13 -10.35
CA LYS A 102 7.73 -4.23 -11.01
C LYS A 102 6.75 -3.67 -9.98
N ALA A 103 6.29 -2.44 -10.21
CA ALA A 103 5.16 -1.91 -9.46
C ALA A 103 3.87 -2.69 -9.80
N LEU A 104 2.93 -2.75 -8.83
CA LEU A 104 1.64 -3.41 -9.03
C LEU A 104 0.90 -2.89 -10.27
N ILE A 105 0.97 -1.59 -10.52
CA ILE A 105 0.35 -0.92 -11.66
C ILE A 105 0.86 -1.44 -13.02
N ASP A 106 2.08 -2.01 -13.04
CA ASP A 106 2.72 -2.54 -14.25
C ASP A 106 2.39 -4.01 -14.50
N THR A 107 1.68 -4.68 -13.60
CA THR A 107 1.24 -6.06 -13.80
C THR A 107 0.15 -6.16 -14.87
N ASP A 108 0.11 -7.28 -15.57
CA ASP A 108 -0.87 -7.51 -16.64
C ASP A 108 -2.31 -7.51 -16.11
N SER A 109 -2.52 -8.03 -14.90
CA SER A 109 -3.81 -7.99 -14.21
C SER A 109 -4.31 -6.56 -13.99
N TYR A 110 -3.42 -5.65 -13.58
CA TYR A 110 -3.79 -4.26 -13.32
C TYR A 110 -3.98 -3.45 -14.60
N LYS A 111 -3.13 -3.66 -15.62
CA LYS A 111 -3.22 -2.99 -16.93
C LYS A 111 -4.52 -3.28 -17.67
N LYS A 112 -5.10 -4.48 -17.46
CA LYS A 112 -6.38 -4.87 -18.07
C LYS A 112 -7.59 -4.28 -17.37
N GLN A 113 -7.44 -3.67 -16.20
CA GLN A 113 -8.52 -3.05 -15.43
C GLN A 113 -8.66 -1.57 -15.75
N HIS A 114 -9.86 -1.15 -16.13
CA HIS A 114 -10.19 0.27 -16.27
C HIS A 114 -10.91 0.78 -15.02
N ARG A 115 -10.14 1.31 -14.06
CA ARG A 115 -10.64 1.78 -12.77
C ARG A 115 -11.10 3.23 -12.88
N ILE A 116 -12.40 3.48 -12.74
CA ILE A 116 -12.99 4.82 -12.79
C ILE A 116 -13.27 5.33 -11.36
N ALA A 117 -14.21 4.71 -10.67
CA ALA A 117 -14.63 5.15 -9.33
C ALA A 117 -13.52 4.96 -8.27
N LEU A 118 -12.79 3.86 -8.33
CA LEU A 118 -11.73 3.49 -7.39
C LEU A 118 -10.32 3.70 -7.96
N ARG A 119 -10.14 4.65 -8.88
CA ARG A 119 -8.82 4.91 -9.49
C ARG A 119 -7.72 5.19 -8.47
N ASN A 120 -8.05 5.88 -7.39
CA ASN A 120 -7.14 6.21 -6.29
C ASN A 120 -7.23 5.20 -5.12
N GLY A 121 -8.09 4.18 -5.22
CA GLY A 121 -8.17 3.13 -4.20
C GLY A 121 -6.88 2.33 -4.15
N GLY A 122 -6.31 2.20 -2.97
CA GLY A 122 -5.01 1.58 -2.75
C GLY A 122 -3.85 2.56 -2.63
N PRO A 123 -3.61 3.49 -3.58
CA PRO A 123 -2.47 4.42 -3.49
C PRO A 123 -2.54 5.45 -2.38
N ILE A 124 -3.74 5.87 -1.98
CA ILE A 124 -3.92 6.91 -0.96
C ILE A 124 -4.62 6.38 0.29
N ASN A 125 -4.39 7.06 1.41
CA ASN A 125 -5.18 6.87 2.62
C ASN A 125 -6.57 7.53 2.43
N PRO A 126 -7.67 6.74 2.43
CA PRO A 126 -9.02 7.25 2.18
C PRO A 126 -9.53 8.21 3.27
N GLU A 127 -8.91 8.21 4.45
CA GLU A 127 -9.26 9.09 5.57
C GLU A 127 -8.45 10.39 5.58
N SER A 128 -7.47 10.55 4.66
CA SER A 128 -6.62 11.73 4.58
C SER A 128 -7.13 12.75 3.56
N ASN A 129 -7.66 13.87 4.04
CA ASN A 129 -8.03 15.00 3.19
C ASN A 129 -6.85 15.56 2.38
N GLN A 130 -5.65 15.54 2.94
CA GLN A 130 -4.46 16.05 2.27
C GLN A 130 -4.10 15.21 1.04
N GLU A 131 -4.13 13.87 1.19
CA GLU A 131 -3.87 12.96 0.08
C GLU A 131 -4.98 13.01 -0.97
N TYR A 132 -6.25 13.18 -0.54
CA TYR A 132 -7.38 13.39 -1.44
C TYR A 132 -7.23 14.68 -2.27
N ILE A 133 -6.83 15.79 -1.65
CA ILE A 133 -6.55 17.05 -2.34
C ILE A 133 -5.37 16.89 -3.30
N GLY A 134 -4.29 16.24 -2.87
CA GLY A 134 -3.11 15.95 -3.69
C GLY A 134 -3.41 15.15 -4.96
N THR A 135 -4.47 14.34 -4.95
CA THR A 135 -4.96 13.56 -6.11
C THR A 135 -6.11 14.25 -6.87
N HIS A 136 -6.22 15.55 -6.75
CA HIS A 136 -7.25 16.37 -7.43
C HIS A 136 -8.71 16.09 -7.00
N GLY A 137 -8.91 15.55 -5.79
CA GLY A 137 -10.23 15.13 -5.30
C GLY A 137 -11.28 16.25 -5.26
N ASN A 138 -10.86 17.51 -5.05
CA ASN A 138 -11.75 18.67 -4.97
C ASN A 138 -11.99 19.38 -6.31
N GLU A 139 -11.46 18.88 -7.42
CA GLU A 139 -11.68 19.54 -8.72
C GLU A 139 -13.11 19.46 -9.23
N ALA A 140 -13.78 18.32 -9.01
CA ALA A 140 -15.16 18.13 -9.44
C ALA A 140 -16.15 19.10 -8.73
N PRO A 141 -16.18 19.20 -7.38
CA PRO A 141 -17.01 20.19 -6.70
C PRO A 141 -16.61 21.63 -7.06
N ARG A 142 -15.32 21.93 -7.24
CA ARG A 142 -14.89 23.26 -7.71
C ARG A 142 -15.43 23.61 -9.08
N LYS A 143 -15.44 22.66 -10.02
CA LYS A 143 -16.04 22.86 -11.36
C LYS A 143 -17.55 23.04 -11.26
N ALA A 144 -18.23 22.23 -10.46
CA ALA A 144 -19.67 22.35 -10.24
C ALA A 144 -20.07 23.72 -9.67
N CYS A 145 -19.32 24.23 -8.68
CA CYS A 145 -19.59 25.55 -8.09
C CYS A 145 -19.26 26.73 -9.02
N LYS A 146 -18.42 26.55 -10.04
CA LYS A 146 -17.96 27.64 -10.92
C LYS A 146 -18.63 27.70 -12.28
N GLY A 147 -19.28 26.66 -12.75
CA GLY A 147 -19.64 26.63 -14.16
C GLY A 147 -20.67 25.63 -14.63
N VAL A 148 -21.29 24.87 -13.77
CA VAL A 148 -22.46 24.07 -14.18
C VAL A 148 -23.69 24.93 -13.91
N ALA A 149 -24.21 25.60 -14.94
CA ALA A 149 -25.55 26.19 -14.86
C ALA A 149 -26.57 25.07 -14.58
N PRO A 150 -27.62 25.33 -13.79
CA PRO A 150 -28.66 24.36 -13.50
C PRO A 150 -29.39 23.90 -14.77
#